data_f06cd58570d62048cf303cf37ab3839c
#
_entry.id   f06cd58570d62048cf303cf37ab3839c
#
_cell.length_a   1.000
_cell.length_b   1.000
_cell.length_c   1.000
_cell.angle_alpha   90.00
_cell.angle_beta   90.00
_cell.angle_gamma   90.00
#
_symmetry.space_group_name_H-M   'P 1'
#
loop_
_entity.id
_entity.type
_entity.pdbx_description
1 polymer ?
#
loop_
_entity_poly.entity_id
_entity_poly.type
_entity_poly.pdbx_seq_one_letter_code
_entity_poly.pdbx_strand_id
1 'polypeptide(L)'
;MPTLLYSNALTNTQIRLISFPQSVAETVEELQLSIHEYSLDSLPVYHALSYTWGPPRLDDPAYTEADRLSITINGLNVKVYPNLFDALQSLRSSQLTEHYWIDAICINQDDILEREAQVGIMDRIYKSAKQVDLWLGKSGELASEVTRMIINMAEAGPGGVERVYRQEQIPNQYELNAKVMRIFDLPAEMGKEWEAFLDFFDRSWFHRTWVRQEVALSKSAIALWDGKVIPWEAMVLCAQFLTTSGIGQELIKLSKRNRSRVPILPLQISALQNICHRPFADGLSKYADMAIILSHLTGWTSEFTSHSHIICALLILADGALLTDKRDAVFALLGILNHISDAENLPRPRLRPAYDAH
;
A
#
# COMPACT_ATOMS: atom_id res chain seq x y z
N MET A 1 24.76 32.66 3.37
CA MET A 1 23.33 32.59 3.05
C MET A 1 22.79 31.36 3.73
N PRO A 2 21.61 31.38 4.35
CA PRO A 2 21.03 30.15 4.86
C PRO A 2 20.84 29.17 3.68
N THR A 3 21.39 27.97 3.78
CA THR A 3 21.23 26.91 2.77
C THR A 3 19.78 26.46 2.84
N LEU A 4 19.01 26.65 1.77
CA LEU A 4 17.64 26.16 1.68
C LEU A 4 17.66 24.67 1.35
N LEU A 5 16.79 23.89 1.98
CA LEU A 5 16.67 22.46 1.69
C LEU A 5 16.28 22.22 0.22
N TYR A 6 15.39 23.07 -0.30
CA TYR A 6 14.94 23.06 -1.68
C TYR A 6 15.47 24.29 -2.39
N SER A 7 16.51 24.10 -3.23
CA SER A 7 17.15 25.19 -3.98
C SER A 7 16.34 25.61 -5.20
N ASN A 8 15.63 24.67 -5.83
CA ASN A 8 14.80 24.90 -7.00
C ASN A 8 13.45 24.21 -6.86
N ALA A 9 12.40 24.82 -7.42
CA ALA A 9 11.10 24.15 -7.54
C ALA A 9 11.19 23.05 -8.61
N LEU A 10 10.68 21.86 -8.31
CA LEU A 10 10.62 20.76 -9.26
C LEU A 10 9.52 20.96 -10.29
N THR A 11 9.79 20.51 -11.50
CA THR A 11 8.80 20.38 -12.57
C THR A 11 8.26 18.95 -12.65
N ASN A 12 7.36 18.70 -13.59
CA ASN A 12 6.83 17.35 -13.86
C ASN A 12 7.82 16.42 -14.59
N THR A 13 9.07 16.81 -14.75
CA THR A 13 10.15 16.01 -15.38
C THR A 13 11.28 15.66 -14.43
N GLN A 14 11.19 16.10 -13.19
CA GLN A 14 12.23 15.93 -12.17
C GLN A 14 11.63 15.42 -10.86
N ILE A 15 12.42 14.68 -10.10
CA ILE A 15 12.11 14.26 -8.73
C ILE A 15 13.34 14.43 -7.84
N ARG A 16 13.14 14.48 -6.54
CA ARG A 16 14.23 14.33 -5.57
C ARG A 16 14.23 12.92 -5.00
N LEU A 17 15.41 12.42 -4.72
CA LEU A 17 15.61 11.16 -3.98
C LEU A 17 16.48 11.45 -2.79
N ILE A 18 16.21 10.75 -1.68
CA ILE A 18 17.08 10.73 -0.50
C ILE A 18 17.98 9.50 -0.52
N SER A 19 19.12 9.61 0.17
CA SER A 19 20.02 8.50 0.46
C SER A 19 20.56 8.58 1.88
N PHE A 20 20.91 7.42 2.44
CA PHE A 20 21.64 7.31 3.71
C PHE A 20 23.14 7.37 3.44
N PRO A 21 23.94 8.08 4.27
CA PRO A 21 25.39 8.09 4.13
C PRO A 21 25.96 6.66 4.29
N GLN A 22 26.91 6.28 3.43
CA GLN A 22 27.54 4.95 3.45
C GLN A 22 28.47 4.72 4.67
N SER A 23 28.86 5.76 5.39
CA SER A 23 29.81 5.69 6.49
C SER A 23 29.32 6.46 7.72
N VAL A 24 28.38 5.90 8.44
CA VAL A 24 28.09 6.39 9.79
C VAL A 24 28.36 5.25 10.76
N ALA A 25 29.33 5.45 11.68
CA ALA A 25 29.57 4.53 12.78
C ALA A 25 28.25 4.26 13.51
N GLU A 26 28.03 3.02 13.93
CA GLU A 26 26.80 2.52 14.56
C GLU A 26 26.31 3.30 15.80
N THR A 27 27.03 4.33 16.22
CA THR A 27 26.81 5.09 17.46
C THR A 27 26.02 6.39 17.28
N VAL A 28 25.58 6.75 16.06
CA VAL A 28 24.88 8.02 15.86
C VAL A 28 23.38 7.81 15.95
N GLU A 29 22.80 8.28 17.07
CA GLU A 29 21.34 8.31 17.29
C GLU A 29 20.59 9.19 16.27
N GLU A 30 21.30 10.08 15.56
CA GLU A 30 20.74 11.03 14.64
C GLU A 30 20.59 10.46 13.22
N LEU A 31 19.41 10.61 12.64
CA LEU A 31 19.15 10.27 11.23
C LEU A 31 19.75 11.35 10.33
N GLN A 32 20.77 10.98 9.57
CA GLN A 32 21.40 11.84 8.57
C GLN A 32 21.06 11.32 7.17
N LEU A 33 20.63 12.23 6.30
CA LEU A 33 20.22 11.97 4.93
C LEU A 33 20.86 12.96 3.98
N SER A 34 21.03 12.55 2.74
CA SER A 34 21.29 13.45 1.61
C SER A 34 20.08 13.45 0.69
N ILE A 35 19.78 14.61 0.07
CA ILE A 35 18.73 14.76 -0.94
C ILE A 35 19.33 15.35 -2.21
N HIS A 36 18.98 14.76 -3.38
CA HIS A 36 19.46 15.17 -4.68
C HIS A 36 18.34 15.17 -5.72
N GLU A 37 18.45 16.07 -6.71
CA GLU A 37 17.50 16.18 -7.82
C GLU A 37 17.93 15.28 -8.99
N TYR A 38 16.95 14.62 -9.63
CA TYR A 38 17.14 13.74 -10.77
C TYR A 38 16.10 14.01 -11.86
N SER A 39 16.51 13.89 -13.12
CA SER A 39 15.56 13.83 -14.23
C SER A 39 14.85 12.49 -14.28
N LEU A 40 13.56 12.48 -14.59
CA LEU A 40 12.81 11.23 -14.81
C LEU A 40 13.34 10.38 -15.95
N ASP A 41 14.11 10.98 -16.87
CA ASP A 41 14.71 10.27 -18.01
C ASP A 41 16.04 9.57 -17.64
N SER A 42 16.61 9.87 -16.44
CA SER A 42 17.90 9.33 -16.00
C SER A 42 17.91 9.08 -14.49
N LEU A 43 16.99 8.22 -14.02
CA LEU A 43 16.86 7.88 -12.61
C LEU A 43 17.85 6.78 -12.19
N PRO A 44 18.49 6.90 -11.02
CA PRO A 44 19.14 5.75 -10.40
C PRO A 44 18.09 4.71 -9.99
N VAL A 45 18.53 3.52 -9.59
CA VAL A 45 17.64 2.54 -8.95
C VAL A 45 17.21 3.07 -7.60
N TYR A 46 15.91 3.12 -7.34
CA TYR A 46 15.35 3.59 -6.08
C TYR A 46 14.13 2.79 -5.65
N HIS A 47 13.82 2.86 -4.37
CA HIS A 47 12.54 2.41 -3.81
C HIS A 47 11.65 3.63 -3.49
N ALA A 48 10.34 3.45 -3.56
CA ALA A 48 9.39 4.45 -3.10
C ALA A 48 8.77 3.99 -1.77
N LEU A 49 8.73 4.90 -0.78
CA LEU A 49 8.08 4.61 0.49
C LEU A 49 6.60 4.96 0.39
N SER A 50 5.75 4.00 0.73
CA SER A 50 4.32 4.18 0.95
C SER A 50 4.03 4.08 2.44
N TYR A 51 3.55 5.15 3.07
CA TYR A 51 3.33 5.19 4.52
C TYR A 51 2.20 6.18 4.88
N THR A 52 1.76 6.19 6.11
CA THR A 52 0.77 7.13 6.63
C THR A 52 1.46 8.32 7.29
N TRP A 53 1.11 9.56 6.91
CA TRP A 53 1.65 10.77 7.54
C TRP A 53 1.26 10.90 9.01
N GLY A 54 0.06 10.42 9.37
CA GLY A 54 -0.42 10.30 10.74
C GLY A 54 0.05 9.03 11.43
N PRO A 55 -0.54 8.73 12.60
CA PRO A 55 -0.23 7.51 13.35
C PRO A 55 -0.54 6.24 12.54
N PRO A 56 0.23 5.15 12.76
CA PRO A 56 0.05 3.90 12.03
C PRO A 56 -1.24 3.15 12.40
N ARG A 57 -1.89 3.52 13.50
CA ARG A 57 -3.18 2.97 13.95
C ARG A 57 -4.25 4.05 13.93
N LEU A 58 -5.49 3.66 13.60
CA LEU A 58 -6.62 4.61 13.54
C LEU A 58 -7.06 5.11 14.92
N ASP A 59 -6.85 4.32 15.94
CA ASP A 59 -7.20 4.62 17.33
C ASP A 59 -6.11 5.36 18.10
N ASP A 60 -4.90 5.51 17.53
CA ASP A 60 -3.85 6.33 18.11
C ASP A 60 -4.20 7.83 17.98
N PRO A 61 -3.79 8.66 18.96
CA PRO A 61 -3.97 10.10 18.88
C PRO A 61 -3.33 10.69 17.63
N ALA A 62 -4.00 11.65 16.99
CA ALA A 62 -3.42 12.39 15.87
C ALA A 62 -2.17 13.13 16.32
N TYR A 63 -1.13 13.14 15.47
CA TYR A 63 0.09 13.89 15.74
C TYR A 63 -0.15 15.39 15.70
N THR A 64 0.55 16.11 16.56
CA THR A 64 0.63 17.57 16.60
C THR A 64 2.00 18.07 16.13
N GLU A 65 2.16 19.36 15.91
CA GLU A 65 3.46 19.94 15.58
C GLU A 65 4.51 19.70 16.68
N ALA A 66 4.09 19.55 17.94
CA ALA A 66 4.99 19.27 19.07
C ALA A 66 5.58 17.86 19.03
N ASP A 67 4.95 16.92 18.34
CA ASP A 67 5.40 15.53 18.24
C ASP A 67 6.50 15.35 17.18
N ARG A 68 6.78 16.36 16.35
CA ARG A 68 7.77 16.26 15.28
C ARG A 68 9.18 16.04 15.82
N LEU A 69 9.86 15.07 15.25
CA LEU A 69 11.23 14.68 15.56
C LEU A 69 12.21 15.27 14.56
N SER A 70 13.42 15.57 15.01
CA SER A 70 14.48 16.16 14.18
C SER A 70 15.26 15.10 13.44
N ILE A 71 15.52 15.34 12.16
CA ILE A 71 16.47 14.63 11.31
C ILE A 71 17.36 15.64 10.62
N THR A 72 18.52 15.22 10.13
CA THR A 72 19.44 16.08 9.37
C THR A 72 19.39 15.71 7.90
N ILE A 73 19.12 16.66 7.00
CA ILE A 73 19.16 16.49 5.55
C ILE A 73 20.10 17.53 4.95
N ASN A 74 21.16 17.10 4.26
CA ASN A 74 22.21 17.98 3.72
C ASN A 74 22.78 18.96 4.78
N GLY A 75 22.91 18.53 6.04
CA GLY A 75 23.38 19.36 7.15
C GLY A 75 22.32 20.31 7.73
N LEU A 76 21.10 20.31 7.25
CA LEU A 76 19.99 21.12 7.75
C LEU A 76 19.10 20.30 8.69
N ASN A 77 18.66 20.92 9.80
CA ASN A 77 17.69 20.28 10.69
C ASN A 77 16.29 20.36 10.07
N VAL A 78 15.67 19.21 9.87
CA VAL A 78 14.31 19.05 9.33
C VAL A 78 13.47 18.30 10.33
N LYS A 79 12.21 18.71 10.50
CA LYS A 79 11.28 18.06 11.42
C LYS A 79 10.29 17.18 10.67
N VAL A 80 10.19 15.91 11.08
CA VAL A 80 9.28 14.92 10.53
C VAL A 80 8.36 14.34 11.61
N TYR A 81 7.20 13.82 11.22
CA TYR A 81 6.32 13.14 12.17
C TYR A 81 6.89 11.79 12.63
N PRO A 82 6.50 11.30 13.83
CA PRO A 82 7.07 10.08 14.42
C PRO A 82 6.99 8.87 13.52
N ASN A 83 5.88 8.65 12.82
CA ASN A 83 5.73 7.49 11.93
C ASN A 83 6.74 7.50 10.77
N LEU A 84 7.06 8.67 10.20
CA LEU A 84 8.11 8.78 9.18
C LEU A 84 9.50 8.59 9.80
N PHE A 85 9.73 9.11 10.99
CA PHE A 85 11.00 8.91 11.71
C PHE A 85 11.28 7.43 11.95
N ASP A 86 10.28 6.69 12.43
CA ASP A 86 10.36 5.23 12.64
C ASP A 86 10.58 4.47 11.32
N ALA A 87 9.89 4.88 10.24
CA ALA A 87 10.12 4.33 8.91
C ALA A 87 11.57 4.54 8.46
N LEU A 88 12.10 5.75 8.59
CA LEU A 88 13.50 6.07 8.22
C LEU A 88 14.52 5.25 9.02
N GLN A 89 14.28 5.03 10.31
CA GLN A 89 15.11 4.13 11.11
C GLN A 89 15.11 2.70 10.59
N SER A 90 13.92 2.19 10.22
CA SER A 90 13.76 0.86 9.65
C SER A 90 14.46 0.73 8.29
N LEU A 91 14.31 1.72 7.41
CA LEU A 91 14.95 1.74 6.09
C LEU A 91 16.48 1.79 6.22
N ARG A 92 17.01 2.62 7.14
CA ARG A 92 18.45 2.67 7.43
C ARG A 92 18.99 1.30 7.87
N SER A 93 18.26 0.61 8.72
CA SER A 93 18.69 -0.71 9.24
C SER A 93 18.58 -1.81 8.20
N SER A 94 17.61 -1.75 7.31
CA SER A 94 17.35 -2.79 6.29
C SER A 94 18.23 -2.67 5.06
N GLN A 95 18.74 -1.47 4.74
CA GLN A 95 19.61 -1.17 3.59
C GLN A 95 19.17 -1.79 2.27
N LEU A 96 17.85 -1.78 1.98
CA LEU A 96 17.26 -2.43 0.80
C LEU A 96 17.70 -1.78 -0.53
N THR A 97 18.02 -0.47 -0.50
CA THR A 97 18.50 0.31 -1.64
C THR A 97 19.31 1.52 -1.15
N GLU A 98 20.07 2.15 -2.05
CA GLU A 98 20.78 3.40 -1.76
C GLU A 98 19.87 4.63 -1.82
N HIS A 99 18.83 4.61 -2.68
CA HIS A 99 17.98 5.76 -2.93
C HIS A 99 16.53 5.46 -2.61
N TYR A 100 15.87 6.44 -1.99
CA TYR A 100 14.43 6.38 -1.67
C TYR A 100 13.70 7.63 -2.15
N TRP A 101 12.49 7.45 -2.64
CA TRP A 101 11.53 8.52 -2.82
C TRP A 101 10.51 8.49 -1.67
N ILE A 102 10.35 9.63 -0.99
CA ILE A 102 9.43 9.81 0.14
C ILE A 102 8.73 11.15 -0.05
N ASP A 103 7.43 11.13 -0.25
CA ASP A 103 6.61 12.30 -0.59
C ASP A 103 6.82 13.49 0.34
N ALA A 104 6.82 13.25 1.67
CA ALA A 104 6.98 14.32 2.67
C ALA A 104 8.35 15.00 2.67
N ILE A 105 9.38 14.37 2.08
CA ILE A 105 10.75 14.92 2.03
C ILE A 105 11.11 15.32 0.61
N CYS A 106 10.72 14.51 -0.39
CA CYS A 106 11.13 14.72 -1.78
C CYS A 106 10.33 15.83 -2.48
N ILE A 107 9.16 16.17 -1.95
CA ILE A 107 8.32 17.28 -2.44
C ILE A 107 8.39 18.43 -1.45
N ASN A 108 8.59 19.66 -1.95
CA ASN A 108 8.42 20.86 -1.15
C ASN A 108 6.92 21.07 -0.88
N GLN A 109 6.47 20.65 0.31
CA GLN A 109 5.06 20.70 0.69
C GLN A 109 4.51 22.13 0.87
N ASP A 110 5.39 23.12 1.06
CA ASP A 110 5.04 24.53 1.20
C ASP A 110 4.88 25.23 -0.16
N ASP A 111 5.39 24.64 -1.25
CA ASP A 111 5.22 25.14 -2.61
C ASP A 111 4.05 24.41 -3.30
N ILE A 112 2.92 25.10 -3.42
CA ILE A 112 1.68 24.55 -4.01
C ILE A 112 1.90 24.11 -5.46
N LEU A 113 2.63 24.91 -6.25
CA LEU A 113 2.86 24.60 -7.68
C LEU A 113 3.75 23.38 -7.85
N GLU A 114 4.80 23.25 -7.04
CA GLU A 114 5.63 22.05 -7.02
C GLU A 114 4.81 20.83 -6.60
N ARG A 115 4.03 20.95 -5.52
CA ARG A 115 3.18 19.85 -5.03
C ARG A 115 2.21 19.36 -6.10
N GLU A 116 1.53 20.27 -6.80
CA GLU A 116 0.62 19.89 -7.91
C GLU A 116 1.35 19.22 -9.07
N ALA A 117 2.52 19.74 -9.45
CA ALA A 117 3.35 19.15 -10.49
C ALA A 117 3.79 17.72 -10.12
N GLN A 118 4.23 17.52 -8.87
CA GLN A 118 4.69 16.22 -8.38
C GLN A 118 3.55 15.21 -8.17
N VAL A 119 2.42 15.64 -7.62
CA VAL A 119 1.22 14.79 -7.51
C VAL A 119 0.73 14.37 -8.90
N GLY A 120 0.84 15.25 -9.89
CA GLY A 120 0.48 14.96 -11.29
C GLY A 120 1.33 13.89 -11.97
N ILE A 121 2.48 13.51 -11.38
CA ILE A 121 3.39 12.47 -11.90
C ILE A 121 3.62 11.31 -10.92
N MET A 122 2.85 11.22 -9.84
CA MET A 122 3.01 10.13 -8.86
C MET A 122 2.88 8.74 -9.49
N ASP A 123 2.04 8.59 -10.49
CA ASP A 123 1.92 7.38 -11.29
C ASP A 123 3.26 6.96 -11.90
N ARG A 124 4.00 7.91 -12.50
CA ARG A 124 5.32 7.68 -13.07
C ARG A 124 6.36 7.36 -12.01
N ILE A 125 6.30 8.02 -10.87
CA ILE A 125 7.23 7.82 -9.75
C ILE A 125 7.10 6.38 -9.20
N TYR A 126 5.89 5.95 -8.83
CA TYR A 126 5.69 4.60 -8.31
C TYR A 126 5.93 3.51 -9.36
N LYS A 127 5.57 3.75 -10.62
CA LYS A 127 5.85 2.83 -11.74
C LYS A 127 7.34 2.70 -12.04
N SER A 128 8.12 3.76 -11.89
CA SER A 128 9.57 3.78 -12.16
C SER A 128 10.39 3.18 -11.03
N ALA A 129 9.88 3.21 -9.80
CA ALA A 129 10.53 2.59 -8.65
C ALA A 129 10.80 1.10 -8.91
N LYS A 130 11.96 0.61 -8.43
CA LYS A 130 12.27 -0.82 -8.44
C LYS A 130 11.29 -1.59 -7.55
N GLN A 131 10.95 -1.01 -6.41
CA GLN A 131 10.07 -1.58 -5.40
C GLN A 131 9.35 -0.48 -4.63
N VAL A 132 8.17 -0.78 -4.12
CA VAL A 132 7.44 0.05 -3.16
C VAL A 132 7.52 -0.61 -1.80
N ASP A 133 8.06 0.11 -0.82
CA ASP A 133 8.19 -0.32 0.56
C ASP A 133 7.01 0.26 1.37
N LEU A 134 6.12 -0.63 1.84
CA LEU A 134 4.91 -0.27 2.58
C LEU A 134 5.23 -0.26 4.08
N TRP A 135 5.36 0.93 4.67
CA TRP A 135 5.57 1.05 6.11
C TRP A 135 4.25 0.98 6.86
N LEU A 136 4.08 -0.07 7.66
CA LEU A 136 2.87 -0.32 8.45
C LEU A 136 3.01 0.08 9.93
N GLY A 137 4.14 0.71 10.30
CA GLY A 137 4.43 1.11 11.67
C GLY A 137 5.04 0.02 12.52
N LYS A 138 5.29 0.36 13.78
CA LYS A 138 5.76 -0.60 14.79
C LYS A 138 4.63 -1.56 15.18
N SER A 139 5.00 -2.74 15.63
CA SER A 139 4.06 -3.80 16.00
C SER A 139 3.99 -4.02 17.51
N GLY A 140 3.09 -4.91 17.90
CA GLY A 140 3.05 -5.50 19.23
C GLY A 140 3.75 -6.86 19.29
N GLU A 141 3.60 -7.54 20.42
CA GLU A 141 4.28 -8.82 20.73
C GLU A 141 4.00 -9.96 19.73
N LEU A 142 2.88 -9.91 18.98
CA LEU A 142 2.43 -10.99 18.08
C LEU A 142 2.83 -10.80 16.61
N ALA A 143 3.75 -9.86 16.29
CA ALA A 143 4.17 -9.61 14.91
C ALA A 143 4.71 -10.85 14.19
N SER A 144 5.53 -11.63 14.86
CA SER A 144 6.10 -12.87 14.29
C SER A 144 5.01 -13.88 14.00
N GLU A 145 4.02 -14.01 14.89
CA GLU A 145 2.91 -14.93 14.76
C GLU A 145 1.99 -14.54 13.59
N VAL A 146 1.59 -13.27 13.52
CA VAL A 146 0.77 -12.76 12.43
C VAL A 146 1.49 -12.91 11.08
N THR A 147 2.79 -12.61 11.02
CA THR A 147 3.58 -12.82 9.80
C THR A 147 3.58 -14.29 9.39
N ARG A 148 3.78 -15.21 10.32
CA ARG A 148 3.72 -16.66 10.08
C ARG A 148 2.34 -17.07 9.55
N MET A 149 1.26 -16.58 10.15
CA MET A 149 -0.10 -16.86 9.69
C MET A 149 -0.33 -16.41 8.25
N ILE A 150 0.12 -15.20 7.89
CA ILE A 150 0.00 -14.67 6.52
C ILE A 150 0.76 -15.57 5.54
N ILE A 151 1.99 -15.93 5.86
CA ILE A 151 2.83 -16.78 4.98
C ILE A 151 2.22 -18.17 4.84
N ASN A 152 1.79 -18.81 5.93
CA ASN A 152 1.20 -20.16 5.88
C ASN A 152 -0.09 -20.17 5.04
N MET A 153 -0.96 -19.17 5.15
CA MET A 153 -2.14 -19.05 4.31
C MET A 153 -1.77 -18.77 2.85
N ALA A 154 -0.75 -17.97 2.60
CA ALA A 154 -0.27 -17.72 1.25
C ALA A 154 0.30 -18.97 0.57
N GLU A 155 1.09 -19.77 1.28
CA GLU A 155 1.65 -21.04 0.80
C GLU A 155 0.57 -22.08 0.53
N ALA A 156 -0.49 -22.13 1.37
CA ALA A 156 -1.66 -22.95 1.13
C ALA A 156 -2.35 -22.58 -0.20
N GLY A 157 -2.41 -21.28 -0.49
CA GLY A 157 -3.03 -20.70 -1.66
C GLY A 157 -4.56 -20.87 -1.69
N PRO A 158 -5.24 -20.29 -2.68
CA PRO A 158 -6.70 -20.30 -2.77
C PRO A 158 -7.29 -21.72 -2.93
N GLY A 159 -6.53 -22.67 -3.49
CA GLY A 159 -6.95 -24.08 -3.63
C GLY A 159 -6.66 -24.98 -2.42
N GLY A 160 -6.00 -24.43 -1.36
CA GLY A 160 -5.57 -25.23 -0.21
C GLY A 160 -6.74 -25.88 0.52
N VAL A 161 -7.77 -25.12 0.79
CA VAL A 161 -8.98 -25.58 1.49
C VAL A 161 -9.73 -26.66 0.67
N GLU A 162 -9.85 -26.46 -0.65
CA GLU A 162 -10.52 -27.40 -1.52
C GLU A 162 -9.74 -28.74 -1.60
N ARG A 163 -8.41 -28.70 -1.60
CA ARG A 163 -7.59 -29.91 -1.53
C ARG A 163 -7.86 -30.70 -0.26
N VAL A 164 -7.91 -30.03 0.90
CA VAL A 164 -8.24 -30.69 2.18
C VAL A 164 -9.64 -31.29 2.16
N TYR A 165 -10.63 -30.55 1.67
CA TYR A 165 -12.02 -31.04 1.56
C TYR A 165 -12.13 -32.30 0.70
N ARG A 166 -11.52 -32.31 -0.48
CA ARG A 166 -11.56 -33.44 -1.41
C ARG A 166 -10.84 -34.69 -0.89
N GLN A 167 -9.73 -34.51 -0.18
CA GLN A 167 -8.94 -35.64 0.35
C GLN A 167 -9.59 -36.29 1.56
N GLU A 168 -10.21 -35.52 2.42
CA GLU A 168 -10.66 -35.94 3.75
C GLU A 168 -12.17 -36.24 3.82
N GLN A 169 -12.95 -35.88 2.78
CA GLN A 169 -14.43 -36.09 2.72
C GLN A 169 -15.15 -35.58 4.00
N ILE A 170 -14.79 -34.38 4.45
CA ILE A 170 -15.23 -33.82 5.73
C ILE A 170 -16.73 -33.46 5.68
N PRO A 171 -17.54 -33.87 6.65
CA PRO A 171 -19.00 -33.78 6.56
C PRO A 171 -19.57 -32.38 6.80
N ASN A 172 -18.85 -31.50 7.51
CA ASN A 172 -19.33 -30.17 7.84
C ASN A 172 -18.20 -29.12 7.89
N GLN A 173 -18.60 -27.85 7.79
CA GLN A 173 -17.69 -26.70 7.72
C GLN A 173 -16.85 -26.52 9.00
N TYR A 174 -17.39 -26.84 10.17
CA TYR A 174 -16.68 -26.69 11.43
C TYR A 174 -15.46 -27.64 11.51
N GLU A 175 -15.67 -28.91 11.17
CA GLU A 175 -14.57 -29.89 11.13
C GLU A 175 -13.56 -29.55 10.03
N LEU A 176 -14.03 -29.04 8.88
CA LEU A 176 -13.16 -28.58 7.80
C LEU A 176 -12.28 -27.42 8.28
N ASN A 177 -12.85 -26.39 8.93
CA ASN A 177 -12.08 -25.27 9.47
C ASN A 177 -11.03 -25.75 10.47
N ALA A 178 -11.39 -26.62 11.42
CA ALA A 178 -10.45 -27.16 12.40
C ALA A 178 -9.30 -27.96 11.75
N LYS A 179 -9.61 -28.72 10.70
CA LYS A 179 -8.61 -29.49 9.96
C LYS A 179 -7.69 -28.57 9.17
N VAL A 180 -8.25 -27.57 8.48
CA VAL A 180 -7.51 -26.54 7.73
C VAL A 180 -6.56 -25.76 8.64
N MET A 181 -7.03 -25.29 9.80
CA MET A 181 -6.20 -24.61 10.78
C MET A 181 -5.01 -25.47 11.21
N ARG A 182 -5.25 -26.77 11.49
CA ARG A 182 -4.18 -27.67 11.90
C ARG A 182 -3.19 -27.98 10.76
N ILE A 183 -3.66 -28.22 9.54
CA ILE A 183 -2.80 -28.57 8.39
C ILE A 183 -1.89 -27.42 8.02
N PHE A 184 -2.41 -26.18 8.06
CA PHE A 184 -1.68 -24.98 7.68
C PHE A 184 -1.07 -24.24 8.88
N ASP A 185 -0.97 -24.91 10.02
CA ASP A 185 -0.35 -24.37 11.25
C ASP A 185 -0.90 -22.98 11.60
N LEU A 186 -2.22 -22.87 11.66
CA LEU A 186 -2.94 -21.67 12.08
C LEU A 186 -3.49 -21.85 13.51
N PRO A 187 -3.67 -20.78 14.29
CA PRO A 187 -4.26 -20.87 15.62
C PRO A 187 -5.65 -21.52 15.59
N ALA A 188 -5.83 -22.55 16.43
CA ALA A 188 -7.05 -23.37 16.44
C ALA A 188 -8.29 -22.62 16.96
N GLU A 189 -8.09 -21.60 17.79
CA GLU A 189 -9.14 -20.80 18.37
C GLU A 189 -9.08 -19.37 17.85
N MET A 190 -10.24 -18.73 17.68
CA MET A 190 -10.37 -17.33 17.29
C MET A 190 -10.05 -16.40 18.49
N GLY A 191 -8.79 -16.46 18.95
CA GLY A 191 -8.26 -15.72 20.09
C GLY A 191 -7.39 -14.53 19.71
N LYS A 192 -6.45 -14.19 20.60
CA LYS A 192 -5.58 -13.02 20.52
C LYS A 192 -4.70 -12.97 19.24
N GLU A 193 -4.33 -14.12 18.69
CA GLU A 193 -3.55 -14.21 17.47
C GLU A 193 -4.36 -13.72 16.26
N TRP A 194 -5.63 -14.10 16.18
CA TRP A 194 -6.55 -13.64 15.15
C TRP A 194 -6.98 -12.18 15.35
N GLU A 195 -7.08 -11.73 16.61
CA GLU A 195 -7.30 -10.30 16.91
C GLU A 195 -6.11 -9.47 16.43
N ALA A 196 -4.87 -9.91 16.69
CA ALA A 196 -3.67 -9.25 16.19
C ALA A 196 -3.56 -9.32 14.65
N PHE A 197 -4.02 -10.41 14.03
CA PHE A 197 -4.13 -10.52 12.58
C PHE A 197 -5.11 -9.49 11.99
N LEU A 198 -6.28 -9.30 12.61
CA LEU A 198 -7.22 -8.27 12.20
C LEU A 198 -6.65 -6.87 12.41
N ASP A 199 -5.95 -6.61 13.53
CA ASP A 199 -5.28 -5.36 13.82
C ASP A 199 -4.21 -5.01 12.77
N PHE A 200 -3.48 -6.00 12.27
CA PHE A 200 -2.53 -5.81 11.18
C PHE A 200 -3.21 -5.22 9.93
N PHE A 201 -4.35 -5.75 9.51
CA PHE A 201 -5.09 -5.28 8.34
C PHE A 201 -5.97 -4.04 8.63
N ASP A 202 -6.11 -3.64 9.89
CA ASP A 202 -6.83 -2.43 10.29
C ASP A 202 -5.89 -1.21 10.50
N ARG A 203 -4.62 -1.34 10.13
CA ARG A 203 -3.66 -0.25 10.18
C ARG A 203 -4.05 0.90 9.26
N SER A 204 -3.76 2.14 9.67
CA SER A 204 -4.13 3.38 8.96
C SER A 204 -3.76 3.36 7.48
N TRP A 205 -2.67 2.67 7.13
CA TRP A 205 -2.20 2.52 5.75
C TRP A 205 -3.28 1.88 4.85
N PHE A 206 -3.95 0.81 5.31
CA PHE A 206 -4.97 0.10 4.53
C PHE A 206 -6.22 0.93 4.25
N HIS A 207 -6.39 2.06 4.92
CA HIS A 207 -7.54 2.95 4.77
C HIS A 207 -7.28 4.15 3.86
N ARG A 208 -6.03 4.38 3.42
CA ARG A 208 -5.69 5.49 2.53
C ARG A 208 -6.10 5.22 1.09
N THR A 209 -6.60 6.25 0.40
CA THR A 209 -6.97 6.13 -1.02
C THR A 209 -5.75 5.99 -1.93
N TRP A 210 -4.69 6.74 -1.65
CA TRP A 210 -3.48 6.80 -2.47
C TRP A 210 -2.76 5.46 -2.60
N VAL A 211 -2.78 4.61 -1.57
CA VAL A 211 -2.08 3.31 -1.57
C VAL A 211 -2.52 2.39 -2.72
N ARG A 212 -3.72 2.59 -3.24
CA ARG A 212 -4.22 1.84 -4.40
C ARG A 212 -3.38 2.10 -5.63
N GLN A 213 -3.08 3.38 -5.93
CA GLN A 213 -2.21 3.76 -7.04
C GLN A 213 -0.76 3.36 -6.77
N GLU A 214 -0.28 3.61 -5.56
CA GLU A 214 1.11 3.36 -5.14
C GLU A 214 1.51 1.90 -5.36
N VAL A 215 0.62 0.96 -5.01
CA VAL A 215 0.88 -0.48 -5.14
C VAL A 215 0.44 -1.01 -6.51
N ALA A 216 -0.72 -0.58 -7.05
CA ALA A 216 -1.22 -1.10 -8.32
C ALA A 216 -0.27 -0.83 -9.49
N LEU A 217 0.44 0.29 -9.48
CA LEU A 217 1.40 0.66 -10.52
C LEU A 217 2.83 0.16 -10.24
N SER A 218 3.12 -0.34 -9.05
CA SER A 218 4.44 -0.81 -8.67
C SER A 218 4.85 -2.10 -9.40
N LYS A 219 6.15 -2.25 -9.63
CA LYS A 219 6.73 -3.50 -10.17
C LYS A 219 6.82 -4.60 -9.11
N SER A 220 7.04 -4.21 -7.87
CA SER A 220 7.15 -5.06 -6.69
C SER A 220 6.78 -4.26 -5.46
N ALA A 221 6.20 -4.90 -4.47
CA ALA A 221 5.91 -4.28 -3.18
C ALA A 221 6.17 -5.24 -2.02
N ILE A 222 6.65 -4.69 -0.90
CA ILE A 222 6.83 -5.42 0.35
C ILE A 222 6.25 -4.60 1.49
N ALA A 223 5.64 -5.24 2.48
CA ALA A 223 5.29 -4.58 3.72
C ALA A 223 6.44 -4.70 4.73
N LEU A 224 6.78 -3.56 5.33
CA LEU A 224 7.74 -3.43 6.42
C LEU A 224 6.94 -3.22 7.71
N TRP A 225 7.02 -4.16 8.62
CA TRP A 225 6.30 -4.13 9.87
C TRP A 225 7.17 -4.61 11.02
N ASP A 226 7.70 -3.66 11.78
CA ASP A 226 8.54 -3.91 12.95
C ASP A 226 9.68 -4.92 12.71
N GLY A 227 10.47 -4.65 11.68
CA GLY A 227 11.56 -5.52 11.26
C GLY A 227 11.14 -6.80 10.54
N LYS A 228 9.84 -7.02 10.35
CA LYS A 228 9.32 -8.09 9.48
C LYS A 228 9.16 -7.59 8.07
N VAL A 229 9.44 -8.45 7.11
CA VAL A 229 9.25 -8.21 5.68
C VAL A 229 8.20 -9.20 5.18
N ILE A 230 7.09 -8.67 4.68
CA ILE A 230 5.98 -9.49 4.16
C ILE A 230 5.80 -9.13 2.67
N PRO A 231 6.01 -10.07 1.73
CA PRO A 231 5.73 -9.82 0.32
C PRO A 231 4.27 -9.44 0.10
N TRP A 232 4.02 -8.48 -0.78
CA TRP A 232 2.66 -8.06 -1.13
C TRP A 232 1.82 -9.24 -1.65
N GLU A 233 2.42 -10.09 -2.48
CA GLU A 233 1.81 -11.28 -3.03
C GLU A 233 1.33 -12.25 -1.93
N ALA A 234 2.08 -12.35 -0.83
CA ALA A 234 1.66 -13.18 0.30
C ALA A 234 0.39 -12.64 0.97
N MET A 235 0.26 -11.30 1.10
CA MET A 235 -0.98 -10.69 1.61
C MET A 235 -2.17 -10.91 0.67
N VAL A 236 -1.96 -10.87 -0.65
CA VAL A 236 -2.99 -11.18 -1.64
C VAL A 236 -3.44 -12.63 -1.56
N LEU A 237 -2.50 -13.57 -1.54
CA LEU A 237 -2.79 -15.01 -1.43
C LEU A 237 -3.45 -15.36 -0.10
N CYS A 238 -3.03 -14.74 1.00
CA CYS A 238 -3.68 -14.85 2.30
C CYS A 238 -5.15 -14.39 2.22
N ALA A 239 -5.41 -13.23 1.63
CA ALA A 239 -6.77 -12.73 1.48
C ALA A 239 -7.62 -13.64 0.57
N GLN A 240 -7.07 -14.21 -0.50
CA GLN A 240 -7.75 -15.21 -1.34
C GLN A 240 -8.05 -16.50 -0.57
N PHE A 241 -7.10 -16.99 0.22
CA PHE A 241 -7.33 -18.14 1.10
C PHE A 241 -8.51 -17.90 2.05
N LEU A 242 -8.58 -16.73 2.66
CA LEU A 242 -9.67 -16.37 3.59
C LEU A 242 -11.04 -16.28 2.88
N THR A 243 -11.09 -15.80 1.64
CA THR A 243 -12.35 -15.75 0.88
C THR A 243 -12.86 -17.11 0.45
N THR A 244 -11.97 -18.08 0.26
CA THR A 244 -12.32 -19.45 -0.16
C THR A 244 -12.49 -20.41 1.02
N SER A 245 -12.13 -19.99 2.23
CA SER A 245 -12.24 -20.80 3.46
C SER A 245 -13.37 -20.33 4.34
N GLY A 246 -13.95 -21.26 5.12
CA GLY A 246 -14.91 -20.91 6.16
C GLY A 246 -14.31 -20.08 7.30
N ILE A 247 -12.98 -20.00 7.39
CA ILE A 247 -12.26 -19.16 8.36
C ILE A 247 -12.59 -17.68 8.15
N GLY A 248 -12.72 -17.23 6.90
CA GLY A 248 -13.12 -15.86 6.60
C GLY A 248 -14.47 -15.47 7.22
N GLN A 249 -15.43 -16.40 7.28
CA GLN A 249 -16.70 -16.18 7.93
C GLN A 249 -16.56 -15.98 9.45
N GLU A 250 -15.69 -16.75 10.09
CA GLU A 250 -15.41 -16.61 11.53
C GLU A 250 -14.66 -15.29 11.81
N LEU A 251 -13.75 -14.88 10.94
CA LEU A 251 -13.07 -13.58 11.04
C LEU A 251 -14.06 -12.41 10.90
N ILE A 252 -15.07 -12.51 10.03
CA ILE A 252 -16.13 -11.49 9.92
C ILE A 252 -16.89 -11.36 11.24
N LYS A 253 -17.18 -12.48 11.92
CA LYS A 253 -17.84 -12.45 13.23
C LYS A 253 -16.96 -11.80 14.29
N LEU A 254 -15.67 -12.16 14.32
CA LEU A 254 -14.68 -11.58 15.23
C LEU A 254 -14.50 -10.07 14.96
N SER A 255 -14.37 -9.65 13.71
CA SER A 255 -14.19 -8.25 13.32
C SER A 255 -15.38 -7.37 13.74
N LYS A 256 -16.62 -7.87 13.62
CA LYS A 256 -17.81 -7.17 14.11
C LYS A 256 -17.81 -6.97 15.62
N ARG A 257 -17.27 -7.93 16.38
CA ARG A 257 -17.12 -7.81 17.84
C ARG A 257 -16.07 -6.78 18.21
N ASN A 258 -14.96 -6.74 17.49
CA ASN A 258 -13.79 -5.88 17.75
C ASN A 258 -13.80 -4.58 16.95
N ARG A 259 -14.81 -4.33 16.10
CA ARG A 259 -14.93 -3.18 15.20
C ARG A 259 -13.78 -3.04 14.20
N SER A 260 -13.03 -4.11 13.95
CA SER A 260 -11.94 -4.18 12.97
C SER A 260 -12.46 -4.54 11.59
N ARG A 261 -11.65 -4.33 10.54
CA ARG A 261 -12.02 -4.66 9.16
C ARG A 261 -11.38 -5.97 8.71
N VAL A 262 -12.06 -6.70 7.82
CA VAL A 262 -11.52 -7.90 7.17
C VAL A 262 -10.57 -7.50 6.03
N PRO A 263 -9.51 -8.27 5.72
CA PRO A 263 -8.50 -7.92 4.71
C PRO A 263 -9.02 -7.99 3.27
N ILE A 264 -9.79 -6.98 2.86
CA ILE A 264 -10.34 -6.86 1.50
C ILE A 264 -9.41 -6.06 0.58
N LEU A 265 -8.71 -5.06 1.11
CA LEU A 265 -7.87 -4.16 0.32
C LEU A 265 -6.80 -4.89 -0.52
N PRO A 266 -6.09 -5.93 -0.04
CA PRO A 266 -5.15 -6.67 -0.89
C PRO A 266 -5.79 -7.24 -2.15
N LEU A 267 -7.04 -7.73 -2.08
CA LEU A 267 -7.78 -8.23 -3.23
C LEU A 267 -8.15 -7.10 -4.19
N GLN A 268 -8.60 -5.96 -3.67
CA GLN A 268 -8.93 -4.79 -4.49
C GLN A 268 -7.72 -4.30 -5.27
N ILE A 269 -6.56 -4.17 -4.61
CA ILE A 269 -5.33 -3.71 -5.27
C ILE A 269 -4.80 -4.76 -6.24
N SER A 270 -4.87 -6.05 -5.92
CA SER A 270 -4.48 -7.13 -6.83
C SER A 270 -5.29 -7.10 -8.12
N ALA A 271 -6.59 -6.78 -8.02
CA ALA A 271 -7.42 -6.57 -9.20
C ALA A 271 -6.92 -5.40 -10.06
N LEU A 272 -6.60 -4.27 -9.43
CA LEU A 272 -6.04 -3.11 -10.12
C LEU A 272 -4.67 -3.42 -10.76
N GLN A 273 -3.81 -4.17 -10.07
CA GLN A 273 -2.53 -4.64 -10.62
C GLN A 273 -2.73 -5.50 -11.86
N ASN A 274 -3.65 -6.43 -11.84
CA ASN A 274 -3.99 -7.26 -13.01
C ASN A 274 -4.41 -6.40 -14.20
N ILE A 275 -5.19 -5.34 -13.97
CA ILE A 275 -5.58 -4.39 -15.01
C ILE A 275 -4.37 -3.60 -15.54
N CYS A 276 -3.49 -3.15 -14.67
CA CYS A 276 -2.34 -2.32 -15.04
C CYS A 276 -1.21 -3.10 -15.74
N HIS A 277 -0.98 -4.37 -15.38
CA HIS A 277 0.22 -5.08 -15.80
C HIS A 277 -0.02 -6.19 -16.85
N ARG A 278 -1.25 -6.62 -17.09
CA ARG A 278 -1.52 -7.60 -18.16
C ARG A 278 -1.51 -6.94 -19.54
N PRO A 279 -0.87 -7.56 -20.55
CA PRO A 279 -0.95 -7.07 -21.93
C PRO A 279 -2.39 -7.12 -22.45
N PHE A 280 -2.78 -6.12 -23.25
CA PHE A 280 -4.14 -5.96 -23.80
C PHE A 280 -4.50 -6.93 -24.95
N ALA A 281 -3.95 -8.14 -24.97
CA ALA A 281 -4.15 -9.06 -26.09
C ALA A 281 -5.60 -9.56 -26.28
N ASP A 282 -6.40 -9.57 -25.20
CA ASP A 282 -7.77 -10.10 -25.22
C ASP A 282 -8.74 -9.13 -24.50
N GLY A 283 -9.26 -8.14 -25.23
CA GLY A 283 -10.06 -7.03 -24.68
C GLY A 283 -11.28 -7.38 -23.83
N LEU A 284 -11.75 -8.62 -23.86
CA LEU A 284 -12.88 -9.11 -23.04
C LEU A 284 -12.48 -9.65 -21.66
N SER A 285 -11.27 -10.22 -21.54
CA SER A 285 -10.81 -10.90 -20.30
C SER A 285 -10.64 -9.98 -19.10
N LYS A 286 -10.20 -8.73 -19.30
CA LYS A 286 -9.93 -7.79 -18.21
C LYS A 286 -11.17 -7.20 -17.57
N TYR A 287 -12.16 -6.92 -18.38
CA TYR A 287 -13.46 -6.47 -17.90
C TYR A 287 -14.18 -7.58 -17.12
N ALA A 288 -14.02 -8.84 -17.55
CA ALA A 288 -14.58 -9.98 -16.86
C ALA A 288 -13.94 -10.17 -15.47
N ASP A 289 -12.62 -10.08 -15.33
CA ASP A 289 -11.93 -10.20 -14.05
C ASP A 289 -12.37 -9.08 -13.08
N MET A 290 -12.50 -7.84 -13.57
CA MET A 290 -12.99 -6.72 -12.78
C MET A 290 -14.47 -6.88 -12.39
N ALA A 291 -15.30 -7.35 -13.31
CA ALA A 291 -16.72 -7.63 -13.05
C ALA A 291 -16.88 -8.70 -11.96
N ILE A 292 -16.09 -9.78 -12.02
CA ILE A 292 -16.09 -10.84 -11.00
C ILE A 292 -15.70 -10.28 -9.64
N ILE A 293 -14.63 -9.50 -9.54
CA ILE A 293 -14.17 -8.94 -8.27
C ILE A 293 -15.19 -7.94 -7.70
N LEU A 294 -15.73 -7.07 -8.54
CA LEU A 294 -16.76 -6.13 -8.10
C LEU A 294 -18.07 -6.82 -7.75
N SER A 295 -18.45 -7.87 -8.47
CA SER A 295 -19.64 -8.66 -8.11
C SER A 295 -19.50 -9.28 -6.73
N HIS A 296 -18.30 -9.79 -6.39
CA HIS A 296 -18.05 -10.34 -5.06
C HIS A 296 -17.99 -9.27 -3.95
N LEU A 297 -17.49 -8.07 -4.27
CA LEU A 297 -17.32 -7.00 -3.29
C LEU A 297 -18.57 -6.14 -3.09
N THR A 298 -19.40 -5.98 -4.13
CA THR A 298 -20.50 -5.01 -4.12
C THR A 298 -21.86 -5.62 -4.50
N GLY A 299 -21.90 -6.88 -4.95
CA GLY A 299 -23.11 -7.50 -5.53
C GLY A 299 -23.46 -6.99 -6.94
N TRP A 300 -22.60 -6.22 -7.58
CA TRP A 300 -22.83 -5.71 -8.94
C TRP A 300 -22.64 -6.80 -9.99
N THR A 301 -23.67 -7.03 -10.83
CA THR A 301 -23.68 -8.12 -11.81
C THR A 301 -23.69 -7.64 -13.28
N SER A 302 -23.48 -6.34 -13.57
CA SER A 302 -23.47 -5.83 -14.93
C SER A 302 -22.11 -6.01 -15.62
N GLU A 303 -22.13 -6.23 -16.95
CA GLU A 303 -20.94 -6.35 -17.78
C GLU A 303 -20.23 -5.00 -17.93
N PHE A 304 -18.90 -5.01 -17.81
CA PHE A 304 -18.04 -3.85 -18.02
C PHE A 304 -17.67 -3.75 -19.49
N THR A 305 -18.28 -2.82 -20.21
CA THR A 305 -18.09 -2.65 -21.66
C THR A 305 -17.50 -1.29 -22.06
N SER A 306 -17.26 -0.39 -21.10
CA SER A 306 -16.81 0.98 -21.39
C SER A 306 -15.90 1.56 -20.30
N HIS A 307 -15.15 2.64 -20.65
CA HIS A 307 -14.33 3.42 -19.72
C HIS A 307 -15.12 3.97 -18.53
N SER A 308 -16.37 4.36 -18.75
CA SER A 308 -17.23 4.85 -17.68
C SER A 308 -17.44 3.81 -16.59
N HIS A 309 -17.50 2.53 -16.96
CA HIS A 309 -17.61 1.43 -16.02
C HIS A 309 -16.31 1.23 -15.21
N ILE A 310 -15.13 1.41 -15.84
CA ILE A 310 -13.84 1.37 -15.12
C ILE A 310 -13.77 2.49 -14.08
N ILE A 311 -14.16 3.71 -14.46
CA ILE A 311 -14.18 4.85 -13.53
C ILE A 311 -15.13 4.58 -12.36
N CYS A 312 -16.34 4.10 -12.64
CA CYS A 312 -17.28 3.73 -11.58
C CYS A 312 -16.72 2.64 -10.66
N ALA A 313 -16.07 1.62 -11.23
CA ALA A 313 -15.44 0.55 -10.48
C ALA A 313 -14.33 1.08 -9.56
N LEU A 314 -13.46 1.95 -10.07
CA LEU A 314 -12.38 2.57 -9.29
C LEU A 314 -12.94 3.43 -8.16
N LEU A 315 -14.00 4.19 -8.40
CA LEU A 315 -14.68 5.01 -7.38
C LEU A 315 -15.32 4.13 -6.29
N ILE A 316 -15.96 3.02 -6.68
CA ILE A 316 -16.50 2.04 -5.72
C ILE A 316 -15.40 1.41 -4.88
N LEU A 317 -14.26 1.05 -5.50
CA LEU A 317 -13.10 0.50 -4.80
C LEU A 317 -12.45 1.53 -3.86
N ALA A 318 -12.62 2.82 -4.12
CA ALA A 318 -12.16 3.90 -3.25
C ALA A 318 -13.15 4.25 -2.13
N ASP A 319 -14.40 3.76 -2.21
CA ASP A 319 -15.42 4.02 -1.19
C ASP A 319 -14.99 3.50 0.19
N GLY A 320 -15.26 4.31 1.21
CA GLY A 320 -14.85 4.03 2.60
C GLY A 320 -13.37 4.25 2.90
N ALA A 321 -12.55 4.74 1.97
CA ALA A 321 -11.18 5.16 2.25
C ALA A 321 -11.15 6.49 3.01
N LEU A 322 -10.13 6.65 3.86
CA LEU A 322 -9.89 7.90 4.57
C LEU A 322 -9.27 8.94 3.63
N LEU A 323 -9.86 10.11 3.59
CA LEU A 323 -9.44 11.25 2.80
C LEU A 323 -9.22 12.47 3.69
N THR A 324 -8.05 13.08 3.62
CA THR A 324 -7.79 14.39 4.21
C THR A 324 -8.40 15.48 3.31
N ASP A 325 -8.23 15.34 2.00
CA ASP A 325 -8.85 16.19 0.99
C ASP A 325 -9.80 15.32 0.12
N LYS A 326 -11.07 15.74 -0.02
CA LYS A 326 -12.06 15.00 -0.81
C LYS A 326 -11.68 14.86 -2.29
N ARG A 327 -10.85 15.77 -2.81
CA ARG A 327 -10.34 15.73 -4.19
C ARG A 327 -9.43 14.52 -4.43
N ASP A 328 -8.77 14.03 -3.37
CA ASP A 328 -7.91 12.85 -3.41
C ASP A 328 -8.68 11.57 -3.78
N ALA A 329 -10.01 11.53 -3.58
CA ALA A 329 -10.83 10.42 -4.06
C ALA A 329 -10.70 10.22 -5.58
N VAL A 330 -10.50 11.30 -6.32
CA VAL A 330 -10.34 11.28 -7.77
C VAL A 330 -8.84 11.26 -8.14
N PHE A 331 -8.04 12.11 -7.52
CA PHE A 331 -6.62 12.25 -7.90
C PHE A 331 -5.80 11.00 -7.62
N ALA A 332 -6.08 10.28 -6.54
CA ALA A 332 -5.44 9.00 -6.22
C ALA A 332 -5.73 7.87 -7.23
N LEU A 333 -6.75 8.03 -8.07
CA LEU A 333 -7.10 7.06 -9.11
C LEU A 333 -6.70 7.54 -10.51
N LEU A 334 -6.36 8.82 -10.65
CA LEU A 334 -6.07 9.46 -11.93
C LEU A 334 -4.86 8.82 -12.63
N GLY A 335 -3.82 8.44 -11.87
CA GLY A 335 -2.66 7.75 -12.42
C GLY A 335 -3.00 6.37 -12.97
N ILE A 336 -3.90 5.62 -12.32
CA ILE A 336 -4.40 4.34 -12.82
C ILE A 336 -5.19 4.56 -14.11
N LEU A 337 -6.06 5.57 -14.14
CA LEU A 337 -6.82 5.94 -15.34
C LEU A 337 -5.92 6.38 -16.50
N ASN A 338 -4.90 7.20 -16.24
CA ASN A 338 -3.92 7.60 -17.23
C ASN A 338 -3.18 6.39 -17.80
N HIS A 339 -2.76 5.47 -16.94
CA HIS A 339 -2.08 4.25 -17.35
C HIS A 339 -2.95 3.36 -18.25
N ILE A 340 -4.23 3.19 -17.90
CA ILE A 340 -5.19 2.44 -18.73
C ILE A 340 -5.41 3.16 -20.06
N SER A 341 -5.57 4.49 -20.06
CA SER A 341 -5.78 5.28 -21.28
C SER A 341 -4.60 5.17 -22.24
N ASP A 342 -3.36 5.25 -21.73
CA ASP A 342 -2.15 5.10 -22.55
C ASP A 342 -2.04 3.71 -23.16
N ALA A 343 -2.33 2.66 -22.38
CA ALA A 343 -2.26 1.28 -22.83
C ALA A 343 -3.31 0.96 -23.93
N GLU A 344 -4.44 1.68 -23.93
CA GLU A 344 -5.53 1.49 -24.90
C GLU A 344 -5.55 2.56 -26.03
N ASN A 345 -4.53 3.43 -26.08
CA ASN A 345 -4.47 4.57 -27.01
C ASN A 345 -5.72 5.49 -26.94
N LEU A 346 -6.21 5.72 -25.74
CA LEU A 346 -7.37 6.55 -25.50
C LEU A 346 -6.97 7.93 -24.97
N PRO A 347 -7.79 8.95 -25.14
CA PRO A 347 -7.49 10.26 -24.61
C PRO A 347 -7.45 10.20 -23.08
N ARG A 348 -6.34 10.70 -22.50
CA ARG A 348 -6.23 10.83 -21.04
C ARG A 348 -7.33 11.72 -20.47
N PRO A 349 -7.81 11.46 -19.26
CA PRO A 349 -8.71 12.37 -18.56
C PRO A 349 -8.13 13.79 -18.52
N ARG A 350 -8.97 14.80 -18.77
CA ARG A 350 -8.56 16.23 -18.73
C ARG A 350 -8.48 16.79 -17.30
N LEU A 351 -8.53 15.92 -16.31
CA LEU A 351 -8.40 16.29 -14.90
C LEU A 351 -6.93 16.49 -14.54
N ARG A 352 -6.63 17.53 -13.76
CA ARG A 352 -5.32 17.78 -13.18
C ARG A 352 -5.49 18.05 -11.68
N PRO A 353 -4.55 17.58 -10.85
CA PRO A 353 -4.53 17.98 -9.45
C PRO A 353 -4.48 19.51 -9.36
N ALA A 354 -5.40 20.08 -8.61
CA ALA A 354 -5.46 21.52 -8.33
C ALA A 354 -5.87 21.70 -6.88
N TYR A 355 -4.93 22.12 -6.04
CA TYR A 355 -5.12 22.28 -4.61
C TYR A 355 -5.33 23.74 -4.21
N ASP A 356 -5.13 24.69 -5.13
CA ASP A 356 -5.33 26.12 -4.96
C ASP A 356 -6.77 26.58 -5.25
N ALA A 357 -7.57 25.77 -5.95
CA ALA A 357 -8.95 26.09 -6.27
C ALA A 357 -9.87 25.87 -5.05
N HIS A 358 -10.48 26.95 -4.55
CA HIS A 358 -11.53 26.96 -3.52
C HIS A 358 -12.89 26.54 -4.06
#